data_59ee166c54cad1b48d3fd4c8bfa321c7
#
_entry.id   59ee166c54cad1b48d3fd4c8bfa321c7
#
_cell.length_a   1.000
_cell.length_b   1.000
_cell.length_c   1.000
_cell.angle_alpha   90.00
_cell.angle_beta   90.00
_cell.angle_gamma   90.00
#
_symmetry.space_group_name_H-M   'P 1'
#
loop_
_entity.id
_entity.type
_entity.pdbx_description
1 polymer ?
#
loop_
_entity_poly.entity_id
_entity_poly.type
_entity_poly.pdbx_seq_one_letter_code
_entity_poly.pdbx_strand_id
1 'polypeptide(L)'
;MQWRTDRMLTKRIIPCLDVKDGRVVKGVSFSNLRDAGDPVEVAAAYDREGADELCFLDITASHENRKTIFDVVARTAEHVFMPVTVGGGVRTLDDIRALLNAGSDKVSINTAAVEHPEFVNAAASRFGSQCIVVAIDAKRKAHAQGNRWEVFTHGGRRATGLDVVEWARAMEGAGAGEILLTSMDRDGVQEGYDLELTAAVSMGVSIPVIASGGAGRLEHLADAFTVGRADAVLAASIFHYRTYTISQAKVFLHERGIPMRLPNCRDENSVVTS
;
A
#
# COMPACT_ATOMS: atom_id res chain seq x y z
N MET A 1 -14.25 28.20 12.81
CA MET A 1 -13.76 27.87 11.46
C MET A 1 -12.24 27.88 11.53
N GLN A 2 -11.65 26.73 11.82
CA GLN A 2 -10.20 26.64 12.13
C GLN A 2 -9.51 26.26 10.83
N TRP A 3 -8.70 27.17 10.29
CA TRP A 3 -7.88 26.95 9.11
C TRP A 3 -6.87 25.84 9.44
N ARG A 4 -7.13 24.62 8.97
CA ARG A 4 -6.06 23.64 8.80
C ARG A 4 -5.07 24.30 7.83
N THR A 5 -3.93 24.73 8.32
CA THR A 5 -2.78 25.03 7.46
C THR A 5 -2.57 23.79 6.61
N ASP A 6 -2.94 23.87 5.33
CA ASP A 6 -2.58 22.86 4.33
C ASP A 6 -1.05 22.77 4.35
N ARG A 7 -0.54 21.83 5.12
CA ARG A 7 0.81 21.32 4.88
C ARG A 7 0.72 20.72 3.48
N MET A 8 1.35 21.37 2.52
CA MET A 8 1.51 20.84 1.16
C MET A 8 2.46 19.64 1.23
N LEU A 9 2.02 18.58 1.87
CA LEU A 9 2.71 17.29 1.82
C LEU A 9 2.48 16.73 0.43
N THR A 10 3.56 16.34 -0.23
CA THR A 10 3.47 15.65 -1.52
C THR A 10 2.70 14.34 -1.36
N LYS A 11 1.83 14.06 -2.33
CA LYS A 11 1.14 12.79 -2.43
C LYS A 11 2.11 11.71 -2.92
N ARG A 12 1.87 10.45 -2.54
CA ARG A 12 2.77 9.32 -2.83
C ARG A 12 2.14 8.35 -3.82
N ILE A 13 2.94 7.84 -4.75
CA ILE A 13 2.61 6.69 -5.60
C ILE A 13 3.43 5.50 -5.11
N ILE A 14 2.73 4.43 -4.74
CA ILE A 14 3.29 3.21 -4.15
C ILE A 14 3.01 2.04 -5.09
N PRO A 15 3.95 1.58 -5.91
CA PRO A 15 3.80 0.33 -6.62
C PRO A 15 3.73 -0.84 -5.63
N CYS A 16 2.88 -1.82 -5.95
CA CYS A 16 2.70 -3.03 -5.15
C CYS A 16 3.15 -4.27 -5.92
N LEU A 17 3.92 -5.11 -5.26
CA LEU A 17 4.39 -6.38 -5.77
C LEU A 17 3.90 -7.53 -4.87
N ASP A 18 3.03 -8.38 -5.42
CA ASP A 18 2.68 -9.64 -4.80
C ASP A 18 3.85 -10.60 -4.95
N VAL A 19 4.36 -11.10 -3.83
CA VAL A 19 5.48 -12.05 -3.81
C VAL A 19 4.99 -13.42 -3.37
N LYS A 20 5.31 -14.43 -4.15
CA LYS A 20 5.07 -15.83 -3.82
C LYS A 20 6.34 -16.63 -4.07
N ASP A 21 6.78 -17.38 -3.06
CA ASP A 21 7.97 -18.21 -3.13
C ASP A 21 9.21 -17.47 -3.67
N GLY A 22 9.36 -16.18 -3.29
CA GLY A 22 10.49 -15.32 -3.69
C GLY A 22 10.41 -14.73 -5.10
N ARG A 23 9.30 -14.91 -5.80
CA ARG A 23 9.06 -14.37 -7.15
C ARG A 23 7.91 -13.39 -7.14
N VAL A 24 8.00 -12.34 -7.94
CA VAL A 24 6.84 -11.49 -8.21
C VAL A 24 5.84 -12.31 -9.00
N VAL A 25 4.60 -12.30 -8.53
CA VAL A 25 3.50 -12.97 -9.22
C VAL A 25 2.39 -11.98 -9.54
N LYS A 26 1.65 -12.29 -10.59
CA LYS A 26 0.49 -11.51 -11.01
C LYS A 26 -0.68 -12.42 -11.34
N GLY A 27 -1.84 -12.10 -10.82
CA GLY A 27 -3.09 -12.80 -11.09
C GLY A 27 -4.29 -11.88 -10.95
N VAL A 28 -5.45 -12.36 -11.35
CA VAL A 28 -6.73 -11.69 -11.09
C VAL A 28 -7.34 -12.34 -9.85
N SER A 29 -7.65 -11.53 -8.84
CA SER A 29 -8.26 -12.01 -7.57
C SER A 29 -7.51 -13.21 -6.96
N PHE A 30 -6.16 -13.14 -6.91
CA PHE A 30 -5.27 -14.19 -6.41
C PHE A 30 -5.38 -15.56 -7.12
N SER A 31 -5.96 -15.60 -8.31
CA SER A 31 -6.08 -16.82 -9.13
C SER A 31 -5.25 -16.69 -10.42
N ASN A 32 -4.88 -17.84 -11.00
CA ASN A 32 -4.09 -17.91 -12.23
C ASN A 32 -2.79 -17.09 -12.17
N LEU A 33 -2.05 -17.20 -11.05
CA LEU A 33 -0.80 -16.49 -10.83
C LEU A 33 0.23 -16.83 -11.91
N ARG A 34 0.81 -15.81 -12.54
CA ARG A 34 1.92 -15.92 -13.49
C ARG A 34 3.16 -15.26 -12.87
N ASP A 35 4.31 -15.86 -13.11
CA ASP A 35 5.60 -15.29 -12.75
C ASP A 35 5.81 -13.97 -13.53
N ALA A 36 6.19 -12.95 -12.81
CA ALA A 36 6.35 -11.59 -13.34
C ALA A 36 7.75 -11.01 -13.11
N GLY A 37 8.71 -11.83 -12.67
CA GLY A 37 10.12 -11.49 -12.59
C GLY A 37 10.75 -11.55 -11.21
N ASP A 38 12.01 -11.14 -11.13
CA ASP A 38 12.74 -11.00 -9.88
C ASP A 38 12.28 -9.73 -9.15
N PRO A 39 11.87 -9.82 -7.88
CA PRO A 39 11.37 -8.67 -7.12
C PRO A 39 12.41 -7.55 -6.96
N VAL A 40 13.71 -7.86 -6.91
CA VAL A 40 14.78 -6.86 -6.77
C VAL A 40 14.93 -6.05 -8.05
N GLU A 41 14.91 -6.71 -9.22
CA GLU A 41 15.01 -6.03 -10.53
C GLU A 41 13.79 -5.12 -10.76
N VAL A 42 12.59 -5.60 -10.42
CA VAL A 42 11.35 -4.81 -10.56
C VAL A 42 11.36 -3.62 -9.61
N ALA A 43 11.77 -3.81 -8.35
CA ALA A 43 11.90 -2.75 -7.36
C ALA A 43 12.88 -1.67 -7.81
N ALA A 44 14.07 -2.07 -8.30
CA ALA A 44 15.07 -1.14 -8.82
C ALA A 44 14.59 -0.36 -10.06
N ALA A 45 13.72 -0.96 -10.88
CA ALA A 45 13.09 -0.25 -11.99
C ALA A 45 12.14 0.84 -11.48
N TYR A 46 11.29 0.53 -10.50
CA TYR A 46 10.38 1.51 -9.91
C TYR A 46 11.10 2.64 -9.16
N ASP A 47 12.23 2.34 -8.49
CA ASP A 47 13.06 3.37 -7.85
C ASP A 47 13.61 4.36 -8.89
N ARG A 48 14.14 3.84 -10.02
CA ARG A 48 14.60 4.69 -11.15
C ARG A 48 13.47 5.52 -11.78
N GLU A 49 12.24 4.99 -11.81
CA GLU A 49 11.06 5.71 -12.29
C GLU A 49 10.55 6.75 -11.28
N GLY A 50 11.13 6.79 -10.09
CA GLY A 50 10.83 7.77 -9.04
C GLY A 50 9.64 7.41 -8.18
N ALA A 51 9.37 6.14 -7.91
CA ALA A 51 8.39 5.72 -6.91
C ALA A 51 8.67 6.38 -5.56
N ASP A 52 7.63 6.66 -4.79
CA ASP A 52 7.79 7.31 -3.49
C ASP A 52 7.98 6.30 -2.36
N GLU A 53 7.50 5.08 -2.57
CA GLU A 53 7.58 3.94 -1.65
C GLU A 53 7.31 2.67 -2.46
N LEU A 54 7.75 1.51 -1.96
CA LEU A 54 7.43 0.19 -2.51
C LEU A 54 6.67 -0.63 -1.48
N CYS A 55 5.67 -1.38 -1.92
CA CYS A 55 4.97 -2.34 -1.07
C CYS A 55 5.19 -3.77 -1.58
N PHE A 56 5.71 -4.65 -0.73
CA PHE A 56 5.68 -6.10 -0.93
C PHE A 56 4.53 -6.71 -0.14
N LEU A 57 3.73 -7.53 -0.80
CA LEU A 57 2.72 -8.37 -0.15
C LEU A 57 3.11 -9.83 -0.32
N ASP A 58 3.56 -10.46 0.76
CA ASP A 58 3.80 -11.90 0.78
C ASP A 58 2.46 -12.63 0.80
N ILE A 59 2.12 -13.24 -0.32
CA ILE A 59 0.91 -14.05 -0.48
C ILE A 59 1.18 -15.54 -0.32
N THR A 60 2.35 -15.91 0.17
CA THR A 60 2.76 -17.28 0.44
C THR A 60 1.96 -17.85 1.62
N ALA A 61 1.26 -18.95 1.40
CA ALA A 61 0.37 -19.53 2.42
C ALA A 61 1.10 -20.26 3.57
N SER A 62 2.42 -20.51 3.45
CA SER A 62 3.18 -21.38 4.33
C SER A 62 4.11 -20.63 5.28
N HIS A 63 4.13 -21.06 6.54
CA HIS A 63 5.06 -20.56 7.56
C HIS A 63 6.54 -20.91 7.26
N GLU A 64 6.76 -21.95 6.47
CA GLU A 64 8.11 -22.45 6.14
C GLU A 64 8.82 -21.54 5.11
N ASN A 65 8.07 -20.80 4.30
CA ASN A 65 8.61 -19.95 3.23
C ASN A 65 8.88 -18.51 3.66
N ARG A 66 8.71 -18.15 4.94
CA ARG A 66 9.02 -16.80 5.45
C ARG A 66 10.48 -16.37 5.27
N LYS A 67 11.41 -17.31 5.29
CA LYS A 67 12.83 -17.00 5.04
C LYS A 67 13.04 -16.36 3.67
N THR A 68 12.21 -16.73 2.71
CA THR A 68 12.29 -16.24 1.33
C THR A 68 11.93 -14.75 1.23
N ILE A 69 10.89 -14.28 1.96
CA ILE A 69 10.55 -12.85 1.94
C ILE A 69 11.61 -12.00 2.63
N PHE A 70 12.24 -12.49 3.72
CA PHE A 70 13.33 -11.77 4.37
C PHE A 70 14.54 -11.60 3.43
N ASP A 71 14.89 -12.64 2.65
CA ASP A 71 15.96 -12.56 1.65
C ASP A 71 15.62 -11.56 0.55
N VAL A 72 14.39 -11.59 0.04
CA VAL A 72 13.91 -10.63 -0.97
C VAL A 72 14.01 -9.20 -0.44
N VAL A 73 13.57 -8.96 0.80
CA VAL A 73 13.62 -7.63 1.42
C VAL A 73 15.07 -7.17 1.59
N ALA A 74 15.95 -8.01 2.12
CA ALA A 74 17.36 -7.67 2.33
C ALA A 74 18.06 -7.32 1.00
N ARG A 75 17.90 -8.15 -0.01
CA ARG A 75 18.44 -7.90 -1.36
C ARG A 75 17.86 -6.64 -1.99
N THR A 76 16.57 -6.36 -1.78
CA THR A 76 15.93 -5.14 -2.31
C THR A 76 16.50 -3.90 -1.60
N ALA A 77 16.61 -3.91 -0.29
CA ALA A 77 17.14 -2.79 0.49
C ALA A 77 18.59 -2.40 0.12
N GLU A 78 19.36 -3.33 -0.44
CA GLU A 78 20.70 -3.03 -0.98
C GLU A 78 20.67 -2.27 -2.32
N HIS A 79 19.54 -2.25 -3.04
CA HIS A 79 19.44 -1.78 -4.42
C HIS A 79 18.48 -0.62 -4.62
N VAL A 80 17.64 -0.29 -3.64
CA VAL A 80 16.66 0.80 -3.74
C VAL A 80 16.84 1.79 -2.60
N PHE A 81 16.48 3.06 -2.87
CA PHE A 81 16.57 4.16 -1.89
C PHE A 81 15.20 4.67 -1.44
N MET A 82 14.12 4.19 -2.06
CA MET A 82 12.77 4.48 -1.61
C MET A 82 12.40 3.59 -0.41
N PRO A 83 11.55 4.06 0.52
CA PRO A 83 11.06 3.25 1.63
C PRO A 83 10.35 1.99 1.16
N VAL A 84 10.54 0.89 1.91
CA VAL A 84 9.93 -0.42 1.61
C VAL A 84 8.98 -0.80 2.73
N THR A 85 7.70 -1.00 2.37
CA THR A 85 6.68 -1.58 3.24
C THR A 85 6.51 -3.06 2.93
N VAL A 86 6.48 -3.92 3.95
CA VAL A 86 6.29 -5.36 3.78
C VAL A 86 5.05 -5.81 4.54
N GLY A 87 4.14 -6.48 3.85
CA GLY A 87 2.93 -7.09 4.41
C GLY A 87 2.82 -8.57 4.07
N GLY A 88 1.86 -9.22 4.70
CA GLY A 88 1.59 -10.65 4.54
C GLY A 88 2.13 -11.49 5.70
N GLY A 89 1.25 -12.22 6.35
CA GLY A 89 1.58 -13.21 7.37
C GLY A 89 2.23 -12.71 8.68
N VAL A 90 2.32 -11.42 8.93
CA VAL A 90 2.89 -10.83 10.15
C VAL A 90 1.97 -11.10 11.35
N ARG A 91 2.49 -11.74 12.41
CA ARG A 91 1.70 -12.19 13.57
C ARG A 91 2.33 -11.89 14.92
N THR A 92 3.62 -11.66 14.98
CA THR A 92 4.37 -11.48 16.22
C THR A 92 5.29 -10.26 16.16
N LEU A 93 5.70 -9.74 17.33
CA LEU A 93 6.69 -8.67 17.42
C LEU A 93 8.05 -9.11 16.86
N ASP A 94 8.35 -10.39 16.91
CA ASP A 94 9.60 -10.92 16.35
C ASP A 94 9.56 -10.98 14.82
N ASP A 95 8.38 -11.22 14.21
CA ASP A 95 8.20 -11.06 12.76
C ASP A 95 8.49 -9.62 12.32
N ILE A 96 7.93 -8.64 13.04
CA ILE A 96 8.15 -7.21 12.75
C ILE A 96 9.64 -6.89 12.86
N ARG A 97 10.28 -7.31 13.96
CA ARG A 97 11.72 -7.09 14.15
C ARG A 97 12.54 -7.70 13.02
N ALA A 98 12.23 -8.92 12.62
CA ALA A 98 12.94 -9.62 11.56
C ALA A 98 12.83 -8.89 10.21
N LEU A 99 11.63 -8.37 9.87
CA LEU A 99 11.42 -7.58 8.66
C LEU A 99 12.17 -6.25 8.69
N LEU A 100 12.11 -5.52 9.80
CA LEU A 100 12.85 -4.26 9.96
C LEU A 100 14.36 -4.49 9.91
N ASN A 101 14.86 -5.56 10.53
CA ASN A 101 16.27 -5.92 10.47
C ASN A 101 16.71 -6.37 9.06
N ALA A 102 15.79 -6.92 8.26
CA ALA A 102 16.05 -7.25 6.87
C ALA A 102 16.09 -6.01 5.95
N GLY A 103 15.72 -4.84 6.45
CA GLY A 103 15.81 -3.56 5.71
C GLY A 103 14.46 -2.99 5.28
N SER A 104 13.31 -3.52 5.74
CA SER A 104 12.05 -2.82 5.55
C SER A 104 11.93 -1.60 6.46
N ASP A 105 11.30 -0.54 5.97
CA ASP A 105 11.02 0.69 6.74
C ASP A 105 9.71 0.58 7.50
N LYS A 106 8.74 -0.14 6.93
CA LYS A 106 7.41 -0.32 7.48
C LYS A 106 6.94 -1.77 7.36
N VAL A 107 6.05 -2.14 8.27
CA VAL A 107 5.42 -3.47 8.28
C VAL A 107 3.92 -3.30 8.27
N SER A 108 3.24 -4.03 7.38
CA SER A 108 1.78 -3.99 7.25
C SER A 108 1.13 -5.19 7.94
N ILE A 109 0.16 -4.90 8.81
CA ILE A 109 -0.54 -5.87 9.66
C ILE A 109 -2.04 -5.83 9.35
N ASN A 110 -2.66 -6.98 9.06
CA ASN A 110 -4.10 -7.10 8.82
C ASN A 110 -4.74 -8.06 9.84
N THR A 111 -4.78 -9.36 9.53
CA THR A 111 -5.50 -10.38 10.32
C THR A 111 -5.10 -10.38 11.80
N ALA A 112 -3.81 -10.27 12.09
CA ALA A 112 -3.32 -10.25 13.46
C ALA A 112 -3.81 -9.02 14.27
N ALA A 113 -4.00 -7.88 13.62
CA ALA A 113 -4.58 -6.70 14.25
C ALA A 113 -6.06 -6.92 14.62
N VAL A 114 -6.82 -7.62 13.78
CA VAL A 114 -8.24 -7.94 14.05
C VAL A 114 -8.38 -8.98 15.15
N GLU A 115 -7.54 -10.01 15.15
CA GLU A 115 -7.57 -11.09 16.14
C GLU A 115 -7.04 -10.63 17.51
N HIS A 116 -6.06 -9.71 17.51
CA HIS A 116 -5.36 -9.21 18.68
C HIS A 116 -5.11 -7.70 18.55
N PRO A 117 -6.12 -6.83 18.79
CA PRO A 117 -5.97 -5.37 18.62
C PRO A 117 -4.83 -4.76 19.46
N GLU A 118 -4.57 -5.34 20.63
CA GLU A 118 -3.46 -4.94 21.52
C GLU A 118 -2.08 -5.14 20.86
N PHE A 119 -2.00 -6.00 19.87
CA PHE A 119 -0.76 -6.24 19.11
C PHE A 119 -0.27 -4.98 18.39
N VAL A 120 -1.19 -4.16 17.85
CA VAL A 120 -0.84 -2.89 17.19
C VAL A 120 -0.22 -1.91 18.18
N ASN A 121 -0.79 -1.80 19.38
CA ASN A 121 -0.24 -0.94 20.44
C ASN A 121 1.14 -1.42 20.89
N ALA A 122 1.32 -2.72 21.11
CA ALA A 122 2.61 -3.29 21.48
C ALA A 122 3.67 -3.06 20.39
N ALA A 123 3.28 -3.21 19.11
CA ALA A 123 4.16 -2.97 17.95
C ALA A 123 4.55 -1.49 17.85
N ALA A 124 3.58 -0.57 17.91
CA ALA A 124 3.82 0.86 17.84
C ALA A 124 4.68 1.37 19.00
N SER A 125 4.43 0.88 20.22
CA SER A 125 5.24 1.22 21.41
C SER A 125 6.68 0.75 21.30
N ARG A 126 6.93 -0.38 20.62
CA ARG A 126 8.26 -0.99 20.52
C ARG A 126 9.09 -0.48 19.36
N PHE A 127 8.46 -0.25 18.20
CA PHE A 127 9.15 0.06 16.95
C PHE A 127 8.87 1.48 16.46
N GLY A 128 7.92 2.18 17.06
CA GLY A 128 7.43 3.49 16.62
C GLY A 128 6.25 3.38 15.66
N SER A 129 5.28 4.28 15.81
CA SER A 129 4.08 4.33 14.96
C SER A 129 4.41 4.41 13.46
N GLN A 130 5.48 5.13 13.10
CA GLN A 130 5.92 5.31 11.72
C GLN A 130 6.28 4.01 11.00
N CYS A 131 6.58 2.94 11.75
CA CYS A 131 6.90 1.62 11.18
C CYS A 131 5.66 0.72 11.04
N ILE A 132 4.50 1.12 11.56
CA ILE A 132 3.32 0.27 11.66
C ILE A 132 2.22 0.77 10.73
N VAL A 133 1.93 -0.02 9.70
CA VAL A 133 0.81 0.18 8.77
C VAL A 133 -0.26 -0.85 9.12
N VAL A 134 -1.51 -0.41 9.31
CA VAL A 134 -2.63 -1.35 9.44
C VAL A 134 -3.33 -1.47 8.11
N ALA A 135 -3.32 -2.68 7.55
CA ALA A 135 -4.05 -3.00 6.33
C ALA A 135 -5.49 -3.39 6.65
N ILE A 136 -6.42 -2.83 5.89
CA ILE A 136 -7.86 -3.05 6.02
C ILE A 136 -8.42 -3.49 4.67
N ASP A 137 -8.84 -4.75 4.58
CA ASP A 137 -9.61 -5.25 3.44
C ASP A 137 -11.07 -4.92 3.70
N ALA A 138 -11.64 -4.04 2.90
CA ALA A 138 -12.97 -3.50 3.07
C ALA A 138 -13.92 -3.98 1.99
N LYS A 139 -15.11 -4.40 2.37
CA LYS A 139 -16.19 -4.76 1.44
C LYS A 139 -17.47 -4.04 1.79
N ARG A 140 -18.20 -3.54 0.78
CA ARG A 140 -19.48 -2.84 0.97
C ARG A 140 -20.51 -3.78 1.54
N LYS A 141 -21.23 -3.36 2.59
CA LYS A 141 -22.33 -4.13 3.18
C LYS A 141 -23.56 -4.06 2.24
N ALA A 142 -24.01 -5.22 1.79
CA ALA A 142 -25.29 -5.32 1.11
C ALA A 142 -26.43 -4.97 2.10
N HIS A 143 -27.42 -4.20 1.65
CA HIS A 143 -28.64 -3.85 2.40
C HIS A 143 -28.42 -3.00 3.67
N ALA A 144 -27.27 -2.40 3.89
CA ALA A 144 -27.09 -1.43 4.97
C ALA A 144 -27.79 -0.10 4.64
N GLN A 145 -28.41 0.54 5.65
CA GLN A 145 -28.83 1.93 5.49
C GLN A 145 -27.57 2.83 5.46
N GLY A 146 -27.37 3.52 4.35
CA GLY A 146 -26.19 4.36 4.10
C GLY A 146 -24.98 3.57 3.57
N ASN A 147 -23.91 4.32 3.28
CA ASN A 147 -22.66 3.75 2.80
C ASN A 147 -21.86 3.17 3.98
N ARG A 148 -21.89 1.85 4.12
CA ARG A 148 -21.15 1.13 5.14
C ARG A 148 -20.31 0.02 4.55
N TRP A 149 -19.14 -0.18 5.13
CA TRP A 149 -18.20 -1.25 4.73
C TRP A 149 -17.85 -2.08 5.95
N GLU A 150 -17.52 -3.32 5.69
CA GLU A 150 -17.13 -4.32 6.68
C GLU A 150 -15.68 -4.72 6.47
N VAL A 151 -14.95 -4.87 7.58
CA VAL A 151 -13.58 -5.38 7.57
C VAL A 151 -13.56 -6.87 7.30
N PHE A 152 -12.66 -7.31 6.43
CA PHE A 152 -12.39 -8.71 6.14
C PHE A 152 -10.97 -9.08 6.54
N THR A 153 -10.77 -10.36 6.83
CA THR A 153 -9.47 -10.96 7.18
C THR A 153 -9.16 -12.16 6.29
N HIS A 154 -7.96 -12.74 6.49
CA HIS A 154 -7.51 -13.93 5.76
C HIS A 154 -7.51 -13.74 4.23
N GLY A 155 -7.04 -12.58 3.75
CA GLY A 155 -7.05 -12.24 2.32
C GLY A 155 -8.47 -12.16 1.75
N GLY A 156 -9.37 -11.48 2.46
CA GLY A 156 -10.74 -11.24 2.03
C GLY A 156 -11.72 -12.42 2.20
N ARG A 157 -11.30 -13.50 2.88
CA ARG A 157 -12.11 -14.73 2.98
C ARG A 157 -13.06 -14.77 4.16
N ARG A 158 -12.80 -13.97 5.21
CA ARG A 158 -13.58 -14.00 6.46
C ARG A 158 -14.08 -12.62 6.82
N ALA A 159 -15.41 -12.47 6.84
CA ALA A 159 -16.09 -11.28 7.36
C ALA A 159 -15.94 -11.21 8.88
N THR A 160 -15.78 -10.01 9.44
CA THR A 160 -15.55 -9.80 10.88
C THR A 160 -16.71 -9.15 11.61
N GLY A 161 -17.66 -8.54 10.89
CA GLY A 161 -18.73 -7.73 11.47
C GLY A 161 -18.30 -6.28 11.80
N LEU A 162 -17.02 -5.98 11.82
CA LEU A 162 -16.48 -4.66 12.19
C LEU A 162 -16.76 -3.62 11.09
N ASP A 163 -17.17 -2.42 11.50
CA ASP A 163 -17.27 -1.27 10.61
C ASP A 163 -15.88 -0.73 10.29
N VAL A 164 -15.63 -0.44 9.01
CA VAL A 164 -14.30 -0.05 8.53
C VAL A 164 -13.85 1.30 9.12
N VAL A 165 -14.74 2.29 9.21
CA VAL A 165 -14.37 3.62 9.72
C VAL A 165 -14.10 3.57 11.22
N GLU A 166 -14.93 2.85 11.97
CA GLU A 166 -14.74 2.65 13.41
C GLU A 166 -13.46 1.86 13.68
N TRP A 167 -13.19 0.85 12.86
CA TRP A 167 -11.95 0.06 12.96
C TRP A 167 -10.70 0.90 12.66
N ALA A 168 -10.72 1.72 11.61
CA ALA A 168 -9.60 2.60 11.30
C ALA A 168 -9.28 3.57 12.46
N ARG A 169 -10.32 4.15 13.11
CA ARG A 169 -10.15 4.98 14.30
C ARG A 169 -9.56 4.21 15.49
N ALA A 170 -10.02 2.98 15.69
CA ALA A 170 -9.50 2.15 16.77
C ALA A 170 -8.01 1.83 16.54
N MET A 171 -7.59 1.59 15.29
CA MET A 171 -6.20 1.31 14.94
C MET A 171 -5.32 2.55 15.06
N GLU A 172 -5.81 3.73 14.66
CA GLU A 172 -5.12 4.99 14.95
C GLU A 172 -4.93 5.18 16.47
N GLY A 173 -5.98 4.96 17.26
CA GLY A 173 -5.90 5.02 18.72
C GLY A 173 -4.94 3.99 19.32
N ALA A 174 -4.76 2.83 18.69
CA ALA A 174 -3.79 1.82 19.07
C ALA A 174 -2.34 2.17 18.67
N GLY A 175 -2.14 3.24 17.89
CA GLY A 175 -0.82 3.73 17.52
C GLY A 175 -0.36 3.34 16.11
N ALA A 176 -1.27 2.90 15.23
CA ALA A 176 -0.95 2.77 13.81
C ALA A 176 -0.46 4.11 13.25
N GLY A 177 0.58 4.08 12.44
CA GLY A 177 1.12 5.27 11.78
C GLY A 177 0.47 5.56 10.44
N GLU A 178 -0.17 4.55 9.82
CA GLU A 178 -0.77 4.66 8.50
C GLU A 178 -1.83 3.56 8.27
N ILE A 179 -2.83 3.85 7.46
CA ILE A 179 -3.85 2.87 7.03
C ILE A 179 -3.64 2.52 5.55
N LEU A 180 -3.48 1.24 5.23
CA LEU A 180 -3.55 0.71 3.88
C LEU A 180 -4.96 0.16 3.64
N LEU A 181 -5.77 0.89 2.88
CA LEU A 181 -7.19 0.61 2.69
C LEU A 181 -7.45 -0.01 1.32
N THR A 182 -7.78 -1.29 1.29
CA THR A 182 -8.08 -2.02 0.05
C THR A 182 -9.60 -2.22 -0.09
N SER A 183 -10.17 -1.71 -1.17
CA SER A 183 -11.55 -2.03 -1.54
C SER A 183 -11.59 -3.37 -2.26
N MET A 184 -12.19 -4.38 -1.64
CA MET A 184 -12.39 -5.71 -2.25
C MET A 184 -13.37 -5.65 -3.43
N ASP A 185 -14.28 -4.68 -3.43
CA ASP A 185 -15.25 -4.49 -4.51
C ASP A 185 -14.61 -3.91 -5.78
N ARG A 186 -13.43 -3.27 -5.64
CA ARG A 186 -12.70 -2.62 -6.73
C ARG A 186 -11.39 -3.33 -7.09
N ASP A 187 -10.88 -4.18 -6.22
CA ASP A 187 -9.60 -4.85 -6.46
C ASP A 187 -9.65 -5.76 -7.68
N GLY A 188 -8.70 -5.56 -8.60
CA GLY A 188 -8.61 -6.27 -9.88
C GLY A 188 -9.58 -5.79 -10.97
N VAL A 189 -10.56 -4.93 -10.67
CA VAL A 189 -11.61 -4.49 -11.63
C VAL A 189 -11.12 -3.40 -12.59
N GLN A 190 -10.14 -2.58 -12.18
CA GLN A 190 -9.54 -1.49 -12.98
C GLN A 190 -10.51 -0.35 -13.39
N GLU A 191 -11.63 -0.19 -12.67
CA GLU A 191 -12.65 0.85 -12.91
C GLU A 191 -12.57 2.05 -11.97
N GLY A 192 -11.49 2.17 -11.23
CA GLY A 192 -11.23 3.24 -10.25
C GLY A 192 -11.35 2.77 -8.81
N TYR A 193 -10.70 3.53 -7.93
CA TYR A 193 -10.75 3.30 -6.48
C TYR A 193 -12.18 3.48 -5.93
N ASP A 194 -12.48 2.88 -4.78
CA ASP A 194 -13.70 3.19 -4.03
C ASP A 194 -13.55 4.55 -3.33
N LEU A 195 -13.94 5.61 -4.03
CA LEU A 195 -13.76 6.99 -3.58
C LEU A 195 -14.58 7.31 -2.33
N GLU A 196 -15.78 6.72 -2.21
CA GLU A 196 -16.66 6.93 -1.05
C GLU A 196 -16.04 6.28 0.20
N LEU A 197 -15.55 5.04 0.08
CA LEU A 197 -14.84 4.34 1.13
C LEU A 197 -13.59 5.11 1.57
N THR A 198 -12.76 5.48 0.59
CA THR A 198 -11.50 6.18 0.85
C THR A 198 -11.75 7.52 1.54
N ALA A 199 -12.71 8.31 1.07
CA ALA A 199 -13.08 9.58 1.69
C ALA A 199 -13.64 9.40 3.10
N ALA A 200 -14.48 8.38 3.34
CA ALA A 200 -15.04 8.11 4.65
C ALA A 200 -13.96 7.79 5.69
N VAL A 201 -12.98 6.98 5.32
CA VAL A 201 -11.84 6.64 6.21
C VAL A 201 -10.92 7.84 6.37
N SER A 202 -10.51 8.52 5.29
CA SER A 202 -9.61 9.69 5.34
C SER A 202 -10.18 10.86 6.15
N MET A 203 -11.50 11.01 6.20
CA MET A 203 -12.16 11.99 7.09
C MET A 203 -12.30 11.48 8.52
N GLY A 204 -12.22 10.19 8.73
CA GLY A 204 -12.40 9.53 10.02
C GLY A 204 -11.17 9.48 10.89
N VAL A 205 -9.97 9.57 10.30
CA VAL A 205 -8.66 9.48 10.96
C VAL A 205 -7.79 10.68 10.66
N SER A 206 -6.73 10.88 11.43
CA SER A 206 -5.72 11.95 11.23
C SER A 206 -4.41 11.43 10.65
N ILE A 207 -4.19 10.11 10.69
CA ILE A 207 -3.04 9.43 10.08
C ILE A 207 -3.24 9.26 8.58
N PRO A 208 -2.16 9.15 7.78
CA PRO A 208 -2.25 8.95 6.35
C PRO A 208 -3.05 7.72 5.94
N VAL A 209 -3.81 7.86 4.84
CA VAL A 209 -4.57 6.76 4.23
C VAL A 209 -4.04 6.48 2.82
N ILE A 210 -3.65 5.24 2.58
CA ILE A 210 -3.23 4.71 1.29
C ILE A 210 -4.45 4.04 0.63
N ALA A 211 -4.93 4.56 -0.50
CA ALA A 211 -5.99 3.93 -1.27
C ALA A 211 -5.44 2.76 -2.10
N SER A 212 -6.12 1.61 -2.05
CA SER A 212 -5.76 0.39 -2.75
C SER A 212 -6.97 -0.29 -3.40
N GLY A 213 -6.74 -0.91 -4.57
CA GLY A 213 -7.74 -1.63 -5.34
C GLY A 213 -8.51 -0.76 -6.35
N GLY A 214 -8.44 -1.11 -7.65
CA GLY A 214 -9.22 -0.51 -8.71
C GLY A 214 -8.49 0.40 -9.69
N ALA A 215 -7.20 0.68 -9.52
CA ALA A 215 -6.44 1.52 -10.45
C ALA A 215 -6.38 0.90 -11.86
N GLY A 216 -6.86 1.61 -12.88
CA GLY A 216 -6.82 1.19 -14.28
C GLY A 216 -6.34 2.29 -15.23
N ARG A 217 -6.43 3.57 -14.82
CA ARG A 217 -6.02 4.75 -15.60
C ARG A 217 -5.46 5.82 -14.69
N LEU A 218 -4.74 6.79 -15.26
CA LEU A 218 -4.14 7.89 -14.49
C LEU A 218 -5.19 8.79 -13.82
N GLU A 219 -6.35 8.96 -14.44
CA GLU A 219 -7.47 9.72 -13.87
C GLU A 219 -7.93 9.10 -12.53
N HIS A 220 -7.90 7.77 -12.41
CA HIS A 220 -8.28 7.10 -11.16
C HIS A 220 -7.37 7.49 -9.99
N LEU A 221 -6.07 7.73 -10.26
CA LEU A 221 -5.14 8.21 -9.24
C LEU A 221 -5.50 9.64 -8.82
N ALA A 222 -5.82 10.50 -9.79
CA ALA A 222 -6.24 11.88 -9.51
C ALA A 222 -7.52 11.91 -8.67
N ASP A 223 -8.51 11.08 -9.00
CA ASP A 223 -9.78 10.98 -8.26
C ASP A 223 -9.55 10.48 -6.82
N ALA A 224 -8.65 9.52 -6.62
CA ALA A 224 -8.31 9.04 -5.28
C ALA A 224 -7.73 10.15 -4.39
N PHE A 225 -6.90 11.05 -4.94
CA PHE A 225 -6.32 12.17 -4.21
C PHE A 225 -7.30 13.32 -3.98
N THR A 226 -8.15 13.63 -4.95
CA THR A 226 -9.05 14.78 -4.90
C THR A 226 -10.38 14.44 -4.23
N VAL A 227 -11.12 13.50 -4.77
CA VAL A 227 -12.43 13.06 -4.27
C VAL A 227 -12.27 12.11 -3.09
N GLY A 228 -11.40 11.11 -3.23
CA GLY A 228 -11.11 10.11 -2.19
C GLY A 228 -10.32 10.66 -1.00
N ARG A 229 -9.64 11.80 -1.15
CA ARG A 229 -8.80 12.44 -0.11
C ARG A 229 -7.66 11.56 0.40
N ALA A 230 -7.21 10.61 -0.40
CA ALA A 230 -6.08 9.76 -0.05
C ALA A 230 -4.78 10.58 0.11
N ASP A 231 -3.86 10.08 0.94
CA ASP A 231 -2.50 10.64 1.09
C ASP A 231 -1.50 9.91 0.20
N ALA A 232 -1.83 8.66 -0.14
CA ALA A 232 -1.10 7.85 -1.10
C ALA A 232 -2.04 6.96 -1.90
N VAL A 233 -1.57 6.51 -3.06
CA VAL A 233 -2.23 5.49 -3.86
C VAL A 233 -1.30 4.30 -4.04
N LEU A 234 -1.83 3.10 -3.78
CA LEU A 234 -1.17 1.85 -4.07
C LEU A 234 -1.73 1.29 -5.37
N ALA A 235 -0.86 0.95 -6.30
CA ALA A 235 -1.26 0.41 -7.60
C ALA A 235 -0.27 -0.66 -8.07
N ALA A 236 -0.79 -1.69 -8.72
CA ALA A 236 0.00 -2.80 -9.23
C ALA A 236 -0.09 -2.88 -10.76
N SER A 237 -1.26 -3.21 -11.29
CA SER A 237 -1.45 -3.61 -12.69
C SER A 237 -1.03 -2.55 -13.70
N ILE A 238 -1.37 -1.29 -13.48
CA ILE A 238 -1.08 -0.19 -14.42
C ILE A 238 0.42 0.05 -14.61
N PHE A 239 1.22 -0.19 -13.57
CA PHE A 239 2.67 -0.06 -13.62
C PHE A 239 3.33 -1.36 -14.05
N HIS A 240 2.87 -2.47 -13.53
CA HIS A 240 3.44 -3.79 -13.79
C HIS A 240 3.31 -4.21 -15.26
N TYR A 241 2.17 -3.94 -15.91
CA TYR A 241 1.99 -4.18 -17.35
C TYR A 241 2.56 -3.07 -18.22
N ARG A 242 3.27 -2.09 -17.62
CA ARG A 242 3.86 -0.94 -18.31
C ARG A 242 2.85 -0.15 -19.15
N THR A 243 1.57 -0.13 -18.73
CA THR A 243 0.56 0.73 -19.34
C THR A 243 0.95 2.19 -19.15
N TYR A 244 1.50 2.50 -17.97
CA TYR A 244 2.08 3.79 -17.63
C TYR A 244 3.35 3.59 -16.82
N THR A 245 4.30 4.53 -16.92
CA THR A 245 5.42 4.61 -15.97
C THR A 245 5.00 5.46 -14.76
N ILE A 246 5.71 5.30 -13.64
CA ILE A 246 5.49 6.12 -12.44
C ILE A 246 5.79 7.59 -12.73
N SER A 247 6.84 7.86 -13.51
CA SER A 247 7.17 9.23 -13.95
C SER A 247 6.02 9.88 -14.73
N GLN A 248 5.41 9.16 -15.68
CA GLN A 248 4.23 9.65 -16.42
C GLN A 248 3.06 9.95 -15.49
N ALA A 249 2.80 9.06 -14.53
CA ALA A 249 1.74 9.27 -13.56
C ALA A 249 1.98 10.52 -12.70
N LYS A 250 3.20 10.75 -12.24
CA LYS A 250 3.56 11.93 -11.46
C LYS A 250 3.42 13.23 -12.24
N VAL A 251 3.87 13.26 -13.49
CA VAL A 251 3.71 14.44 -14.36
C VAL A 251 2.23 14.73 -14.58
N PHE A 252 1.44 13.73 -14.94
CA PHE A 252 -0.01 13.83 -15.12
C PHE A 252 -0.75 14.42 -13.91
N LEU A 253 -0.38 13.95 -12.70
CA LEU A 253 -0.96 14.42 -11.44
C LEU A 253 -0.51 15.85 -11.11
N HIS A 254 0.77 16.15 -11.33
CA HIS A 254 1.33 17.49 -11.11
C HIS A 254 0.67 18.55 -11.99
N GLU A 255 0.45 18.25 -13.27
CA GLU A 255 -0.25 19.14 -14.22
C GLU A 255 -1.70 19.43 -13.80
N ARG A 256 -2.30 18.58 -12.97
CA ARG A 256 -3.62 18.78 -12.35
C ARG A 256 -3.59 19.45 -10.99
N GLY A 257 -2.45 19.98 -10.59
CA GLY A 257 -2.28 20.70 -9.33
C GLY A 257 -2.18 19.82 -8.10
N ILE A 258 -2.01 18.49 -8.26
CA ILE A 258 -1.77 17.57 -7.14
C ILE A 258 -0.27 17.63 -6.80
N PRO A 259 0.10 17.93 -5.54
CA PRO A 259 1.51 18.09 -5.16
C PRO A 259 2.23 16.73 -5.23
N MET A 260 3.15 16.59 -6.17
CA MET A 260 3.96 15.38 -6.40
C MET A 260 5.46 15.70 -6.26
N ARG A 261 6.23 14.72 -5.76
CA ARG A 261 7.69 14.74 -5.88
C ARG A 261 8.06 14.28 -7.30
N LEU A 262 8.35 15.25 -8.18
CA LEU A 262 8.77 14.91 -9.54
C LEU A 262 10.18 14.27 -9.54
N PRO A 263 10.44 13.29 -10.43
CA PRO A 263 11.77 12.77 -10.64
C PRO A 263 12.70 13.89 -11.11
N ASN A 264 13.94 13.91 -10.63
CA ASN A 264 14.92 14.89 -11.07
C ASN A 264 15.24 14.64 -12.56
N CYS A 265 15.01 15.64 -13.42
CA CYS A 265 15.35 15.59 -14.85
C CYS A 265 16.87 15.59 -15.12
N ARG A 266 17.71 15.00 -14.27
CA ARG A 266 19.19 15.11 -14.42
C ARG A 266 19.84 13.97 -15.21
N ASP A 267 19.12 12.89 -15.56
CA ASP A 267 19.77 11.69 -16.10
C ASP A 267 19.44 11.32 -17.56
N GLU A 268 18.68 12.15 -18.32
CA GLU A 268 18.43 11.82 -19.74
C GLU A 268 19.52 12.34 -20.72
N ASN A 269 20.54 13.07 -20.26
CA ASN A 269 21.57 13.65 -21.12
C ASN A 269 22.98 13.03 -20.98
N SER A 270 23.15 11.88 -20.35
CA SER A 270 24.49 11.28 -20.21
C SER A 270 24.78 10.11 -21.17
N VAL A 271 23.97 9.86 -22.19
CA VAL A 271 24.25 8.85 -23.22
C VAL A 271 24.16 9.46 -24.62
N VAL A 272 24.96 10.50 -24.90
CA VAL A 272 25.43 10.80 -26.26
C VAL A 272 26.75 11.52 -26.11
N THR A 273 27.87 10.82 -26.18
CA THR A 273 29.14 11.13 -26.88
C THR A 273 30.27 10.23 -26.36
N SER A 274 30.53 9.20 -27.06
CA SER A 274 31.86 8.85 -27.54
C SER A 274 31.82 7.53 -28.32
#